data_57825045a4c4101448ff3d1fdc31648c
#
_entry.id   57825045a4c4101448ff3d1fdc31648c
#
_cell.length_a   1.000
_cell.length_b   1.000
_cell.length_c   1.000
_cell.angle_alpha   90.00
_cell.angle_beta   90.00
_cell.angle_gamma   90.00
#
_symmetry.space_group_name_H-M   'P 1'
#
loop_
_entity.id
_entity.type
_entity.pdbx_description
1 polymer ?
#
loop_
_entity_poly.entity_id
_entity_poly.type
_entity_poly.pdbx_seq_one_letter_code
_entity_poly.pdbx_strand_id
1 'polypeptide(L)'
;MKISGARTEPFAAIRKRALARAGAQVTAREVTAPDSAAFLGLTEADMTPKVIEALQTLMSEIDDLRNEVAMLKLRLNEAQAQADMDVLTPVLNRRAFLREMKRVSAFAQRYGSPASVVFFDLDNFKAVNDRFGHAAGDEALKAVAKRLLANVRESDVVGRMGGDEFAVLLAQADKETAVSKAQSLADAVRSAPVEFGEWSAPLHISYGVREIESGADPEEALAEADAAMFVRKRKQA
;
A
#
# COMPACT_ATOMS: atom_id res chain seq x y z
N MET A 1 18.08 -36.27 -1.07
CA MET A 1 17.80 -35.53 0.19
C MET A 1 17.21 -34.21 -0.21
N LYS A 2 15.88 -34.06 -0.08
CA LYS A 2 15.13 -32.86 -0.53
C LYS A 2 15.09 -31.87 0.63
N ILE A 3 15.75 -30.72 0.49
CA ILE A 3 15.66 -29.63 1.44
C ILE A 3 14.36 -28.85 1.11
N SER A 4 13.39 -28.96 2.03
CA SER A 4 12.13 -28.25 2.01
C SER A 4 12.40 -26.76 2.19
N GLY A 5 12.11 -25.94 1.16
CA GLY A 5 12.22 -24.50 1.23
C GLY A 5 11.16 -23.92 2.18
N ALA A 6 11.61 -23.21 3.19
CA ALA A 6 10.76 -22.40 4.03
C ALA A 6 10.13 -21.27 3.16
N ARG A 7 8.82 -21.36 2.90
CA ARG A 7 8.05 -20.28 2.28
C ARG A 7 8.00 -19.13 3.27
N THR A 8 8.68 -18.01 2.94
CA THR A 8 8.48 -16.73 3.60
C THR A 8 7.04 -16.29 3.32
N GLU A 9 6.21 -16.25 4.35
CA GLU A 9 4.82 -15.78 4.21
C GLU A 9 4.80 -14.29 3.85
N PRO A 10 3.96 -13.88 2.88
CA PRO A 10 3.82 -12.48 2.50
C PRO A 10 3.35 -11.60 3.67
N PHE A 11 3.80 -10.35 3.74
CA PHE A 11 3.42 -9.37 4.78
C PHE A 11 1.91 -9.24 4.98
N ALA A 12 1.11 -9.39 3.93
CA ALA A 12 -0.34 -9.43 4.00
C ALA A 12 -0.86 -10.60 4.86
N ALA A 13 -0.22 -11.77 4.77
CA ALA A 13 -0.57 -12.93 5.58
C ALA A 13 -0.18 -12.75 7.05
N ILE A 14 0.98 -12.10 7.31
CA ILE A 14 1.41 -11.72 8.67
C ILE A 14 0.45 -10.70 9.28
N ARG A 15 0.03 -9.69 8.49
CA ARG A 15 -0.96 -8.68 8.91
C ARG A 15 -2.33 -9.32 9.16
N LYS A 16 -2.77 -10.23 8.30
CA LYS A 16 -4.03 -10.97 8.46
C LYS A 16 -4.00 -11.87 9.70
N ARG A 17 -2.86 -12.53 9.99
CA ARG A 17 -2.67 -13.33 11.22
C ARG A 17 -2.55 -12.46 12.47
N ALA A 18 -1.90 -11.28 12.41
CA ALA A 18 -1.84 -10.34 13.53
C ALA A 18 -3.22 -9.76 13.86
N LEU A 19 -4.00 -9.40 12.84
CA LEU A 19 -5.40 -8.95 12.99
C LEU A 19 -6.31 -10.08 13.48
N ALA A 20 -6.12 -11.31 12.99
CA ALA A 20 -6.85 -12.48 13.47
C ALA A 20 -6.47 -12.84 14.91
N ARG A 21 -5.21 -12.67 15.33
CA ARG A 21 -4.79 -12.86 16.72
C ARG A 21 -5.30 -11.76 17.64
N ALA A 22 -5.32 -10.50 17.20
CA ALA A 22 -5.94 -9.40 17.94
C ALA A 22 -7.46 -9.58 18.04
N GLY A 23 -8.11 -10.09 17.00
CA GLY A 23 -9.53 -10.45 17.01
C GLY A 23 -9.83 -11.72 17.81
N ALA A 24 -8.93 -12.71 17.82
CA ALA A 24 -9.11 -13.95 18.58
C ALA A 24 -8.87 -13.79 20.09
N GLN A 25 -8.19 -12.73 20.52
CA GLN A 25 -8.12 -12.37 21.95
C GLN A 25 -9.37 -11.63 22.44
N VAL A 26 -10.27 -11.25 21.55
CA VAL A 26 -11.62 -10.74 21.83
C VAL A 26 -12.67 -11.74 21.28
N THR A 27 -12.41 -13.05 21.39
CA THR A 27 -13.53 -13.97 21.41
C THR A 27 -14.27 -13.71 22.69
N ALA A 28 -15.50 -13.18 22.55
CA ALA A 28 -16.45 -13.02 23.60
C ALA A 28 -16.43 -14.25 24.50
N ARG A 29 -15.77 -14.16 25.65
CA ARG A 29 -16.26 -14.86 26.81
C ARG A 29 -17.68 -14.31 26.96
N GLU A 30 -18.69 -15.13 26.78
CA GLU A 30 -20.02 -14.79 27.27
C GLU A 30 -19.84 -14.48 28.74
N VAL A 31 -19.73 -13.19 29.06
CA VAL A 31 -19.65 -12.72 30.44
C VAL A 31 -21.07 -12.87 30.96
N THR A 32 -21.30 -13.98 31.63
CA THR A 32 -22.57 -14.19 32.30
C THR A 32 -22.78 -13.12 33.36
N ALA A 33 -24.00 -12.73 33.64
CA ALA A 33 -24.33 -11.70 34.62
C ALA A 33 -23.60 -11.88 35.98
N PRO A 34 -23.35 -13.14 36.49
CA PRO A 34 -22.56 -13.36 37.68
C PRO A 34 -21.09 -12.92 37.58
N ASP A 35 -20.45 -13.09 36.41
CA ASP A 35 -19.04 -12.72 36.21
C ASP A 35 -18.86 -11.20 36.16
N SER A 36 -19.86 -10.49 35.64
CA SER A 36 -19.88 -9.00 35.58
C SER A 36 -20.09 -8.43 37.00
N ALA A 37 -20.94 -9.03 37.78
CA ALA A 37 -21.19 -8.63 39.16
C ALA A 37 -19.92 -8.78 40.03
N ALA A 38 -19.18 -9.89 39.89
CA ALA A 38 -17.93 -10.10 40.60
C ALA A 38 -16.85 -9.07 40.17
N PHE A 39 -16.79 -8.73 38.90
CA PHE A 39 -15.86 -7.70 38.37
C PHE A 39 -16.18 -6.32 38.95
N LEU A 40 -17.46 -5.99 39.13
CA LEU A 40 -17.93 -4.71 39.70
C LEU A 40 -17.90 -4.67 41.22
N GLY A 41 -17.46 -5.75 41.88
CA GLY A 41 -17.44 -5.85 43.36
C GLY A 41 -18.80 -5.98 43.98
N LEU A 42 -19.85 -6.34 43.20
CA LEU A 42 -21.21 -6.57 43.73
C LEU A 42 -21.29 -7.92 44.41
N THR A 43 -21.93 -7.95 45.56
CA THR A 43 -22.23 -9.19 46.33
C THR A 43 -23.56 -9.79 45.87
N GLU A 44 -23.79 -11.07 46.24
CA GLU A 44 -25.05 -11.74 45.93
C GLU A 44 -26.28 -11.01 46.53
N ALA A 45 -26.09 -10.32 47.66
CA ALA A 45 -27.12 -9.50 48.32
C ALA A 45 -27.47 -8.20 47.51
N ASP A 46 -26.53 -7.71 46.71
CA ASP A 46 -26.72 -6.52 45.87
C ASP A 46 -27.46 -6.85 44.56
N MET A 47 -27.57 -8.13 44.20
CA MET A 47 -28.16 -8.63 42.95
C MET A 47 -29.70 -8.68 43.04
N THR A 48 -30.31 -7.51 43.23
CA THR A 48 -31.77 -7.40 43.13
C THR A 48 -32.23 -7.56 41.68
N PRO A 49 -33.51 -7.96 41.43
CA PRO A 49 -34.05 -8.06 40.08
C PRO A 49 -33.84 -6.76 39.22
N LYS A 50 -33.93 -5.61 39.84
CA LYS A 50 -33.71 -4.29 39.18
C LYS A 50 -32.24 -4.10 38.80
N VAL A 51 -31.31 -4.53 39.62
CA VAL A 51 -29.88 -4.46 39.34
C VAL A 51 -29.50 -5.40 38.19
N ILE A 52 -30.06 -6.61 38.18
CA ILE A 52 -29.85 -7.58 37.11
C ILE A 52 -30.38 -7.01 35.76
N GLU A 53 -31.60 -6.47 35.76
CA GLU A 53 -32.19 -5.85 34.56
C GLU A 53 -31.35 -4.68 34.06
N ALA A 54 -30.88 -3.81 34.97
CA ALA A 54 -30.02 -2.67 34.61
C ALA A 54 -28.65 -3.14 34.01
N LEU A 55 -28.05 -4.18 34.64
CA LEU A 55 -26.79 -4.75 34.11
C LEU A 55 -26.99 -5.40 32.76
N GLN A 56 -28.07 -6.13 32.52
CA GLN A 56 -28.38 -6.72 31.23
C GLN A 56 -28.58 -5.64 30.16
N THR A 57 -29.29 -4.55 30.48
CA THR A 57 -29.47 -3.42 29.58
C THR A 57 -28.13 -2.76 29.23
N LEU A 58 -27.28 -2.50 30.25
CA LEU A 58 -25.94 -1.92 30.01
C LEU A 58 -25.03 -2.84 29.20
N MET A 59 -25.09 -4.16 29.44
CA MET A 59 -24.32 -5.12 28.65
C MET A 59 -24.78 -5.14 27.19
N SER A 60 -26.10 -5.10 26.96
CA SER A 60 -26.64 -5.00 25.59
C SER A 60 -26.18 -3.70 24.90
N GLU A 61 -26.24 -2.55 25.60
CA GLU A 61 -25.73 -1.28 25.05
C GLU A 61 -24.22 -1.33 24.76
N ILE A 62 -23.43 -1.96 25.63
CA ILE A 62 -21.99 -2.13 25.40
C ILE A 62 -21.73 -2.97 24.15
N ASP A 63 -22.47 -4.04 23.95
CA ASP A 63 -22.32 -4.90 22.78
C ASP A 63 -22.78 -4.19 21.50
N ASP A 64 -23.86 -3.43 21.56
CA ASP A 64 -24.32 -2.60 20.43
C ASP A 64 -23.29 -1.53 20.06
N LEU A 65 -22.73 -0.82 21.05
CA LEU A 65 -21.67 0.17 20.83
C LEU A 65 -20.40 -0.47 20.26
N ARG A 66 -20.03 -1.67 20.71
CA ARG A 66 -18.88 -2.41 20.16
C ARG A 66 -19.10 -2.77 18.71
N ASN A 67 -20.30 -3.23 18.36
CA ASN A 67 -20.67 -3.54 16.99
C ASN A 67 -20.65 -2.29 16.11
N GLU A 68 -21.18 -1.16 16.60
CA GLU A 68 -21.16 0.12 15.89
C GLU A 68 -19.71 0.59 15.65
N VAL A 69 -18.84 0.54 16.66
CA VAL A 69 -17.41 0.87 16.52
C VAL A 69 -16.72 -0.03 15.51
N ALA A 70 -17.03 -1.33 15.48
CA ALA A 70 -16.47 -2.26 14.51
C ALA A 70 -16.92 -1.89 13.08
N MET A 71 -18.19 -1.60 12.89
CA MET A 71 -18.74 -1.16 11.60
C MET A 71 -18.18 0.18 11.13
N LEU A 72 -18.05 1.16 12.04
CA LEU A 72 -17.45 2.46 11.73
C LEU A 72 -15.96 2.32 11.33
N LYS A 73 -15.21 1.46 12.02
CA LYS A 73 -13.81 1.16 11.64
C LYS A 73 -13.71 0.53 10.26
N LEU A 74 -14.63 -0.39 9.93
CA LEU A 74 -14.66 -1.00 8.59
C LEU A 74 -14.91 0.06 7.51
N ARG A 75 -15.94 0.88 7.68
CA ARG A 75 -16.28 1.98 6.75
C ARG A 75 -15.14 2.99 6.61
N LEU A 76 -14.47 3.32 7.70
CA LEU A 76 -13.31 4.22 7.67
C LEU A 76 -12.17 3.60 6.86
N ASN A 77 -11.87 2.32 7.06
CA ASN A 77 -10.83 1.62 6.30
C ASN A 77 -11.17 1.55 4.80
N GLU A 78 -12.42 1.28 4.45
CA GLU A 78 -12.89 1.27 3.06
C GLU A 78 -12.77 2.66 2.41
N ALA A 79 -13.23 3.70 3.10
CA ALA A 79 -13.12 5.08 2.63
C ALA A 79 -11.64 5.52 2.48
N GLN A 80 -10.77 5.12 3.41
CA GLN A 80 -9.34 5.37 3.30
C GLN A 80 -8.72 4.62 2.12
N ALA A 81 -9.07 3.35 1.92
CA ALA A 81 -8.57 2.57 0.79
C ALA A 81 -8.96 3.19 -0.55
N GLN A 82 -10.20 3.67 -0.69
CA GLN A 82 -10.65 4.40 -1.88
C GLN A 82 -9.90 5.73 -2.06
N ALA A 83 -9.69 6.48 -0.96
CA ALA A 83 -8.96 7.76 -0.99
C ALA A 83 -7.44 7.60 -1.22
N ASP A 84 -6.90 6.38 -1.17
CA ASP A 84 -5.48 6.08 -1.35
C ASP A 84 -5.12 5.72 -2.80
N MET A 85 -6.11 5.38 -3.61
CA MET A 85 -5.88 5.07 -5.02
C MET A 85 -5.81 6.34 -5.88
N ASP A 86 -5.07 6.27 -6.98
CA ASP A 86 -5.11 7.29 -8.02
C ASP A 86 -6.45 7.21 -8.78
N VAL A 87 -7.00 8.35 -9.16
CA VAL A 87 -8.34 8.44 -9.78
C VAL A 87 -8.40 7.85 -11.20
N LEU A 88 -7.27 7.76 -11.90
CA LEU A 88 -7.18 7.29 -13.28
C LEU A 88 -6.60 5.88 -13.38
N THR A 89 -5.62 5.55 -12.54
CA THR A 89 -4.80 4.34 -12.63
C THR A 89 -4.97 3.44 -11.40
N PRO A 90 -4.81 2.11 -11.53
CA PRO A 90 -5.00 1.17 -10.42
C PRO A 90 -3.78 1.10 -9.47
N VAL A 91 -3.12 2.23 -9.22
CA VAL A 91 -1.97 2.34 -8.31
C VAL A 91 -2.26 3.33 -7.20
N LEU A 92 -1.40 3.40 -6.20
CA LEU A 92 -1.55 4.37 -5.13
C LEU A 92 -1.35 5.80 -5.65
N ASN A 93 -2.07 6.75 -5.04
CA ASN A 93 -1.76 8.15 -5.23
C ASN A 93 -0.49 8.55 -4.43
N ARG A 94 0.06 9.74 -4.72
CA ARG A 94 1.26 10.28 -4.07
C ARG A 94 1.20 10.21 -2.54
N ARG A 95 0.06 10.60 -1.95
CA ARG A 95 -0.11 10.62 -0.50
C ARG A 95 0.03 9.23 0.12
N ALA A 96 -0.65 8.25 -0.45
CA ALA A 96 -0.62 6.87 0.01
C ALA A 96 0.76 6.23 -0.20
N PHE A 97 1.40 6.51 -1.33
CA PHE A 97 2.74 6.03 -1.64
C PHE A 97 3.78 6.52 -0.61
N LEU A 98 3.79 7.82 -0.28
CA LEU A 98 4.69 8.39 0.73
C LEU A 98 4.46 7.78 2.13
N ARG A 99 3.21 7.47 2.46
CA ARG A 99 2.89 6.77 3.72
C ARG A 99 3.46 5.36 3.74
N GLU A 100 3.38 4.62 2.64
CA GLU A 100 3.98 3.30 2.53
C GLU A 100 5.52 3.37 2.54
N MET A 101 6.13 4.39 1.91
CA MET A 101 7.57 4.63 2.02
C MET A 101 8.00 4.82 3.47
N LYS A 102 7.29 5.64 4.27
CA LYS A 102 7.58 5.81 5.71
C LYS A 102 7.55 4.48 6.45
N ARG A 103 6.57 3.64 6.15
CA ARG A 103 6.41 2.34 6.78
C ARG A 103 7.55 1.38 6.43
N VAL A 104 7.92 1.32 5.15
CA VAL A 104 9.02 0.46 4.67
C VAL A 104 10.37 0.96 5.17
N SER A 105 10.62 2.28 5.19
CA SER A 105 11.84 2.88 5.75
C SER A 105 12.00 2.55 7.24
N ALA A 106 10.95 2.69 8.04
CA ALA A 106 10.99 2.33 9.45
C ALA A 106 11.25 0.83 9.67
N PHE A 107 10.70 -0.04 8.81
CA PHE A 107 10.98 -1.48 8.84
C PHE A 107 12.44 -1.77 8.45
N ALA A 108 12.92 -1.18 7.36
CA ALA A 108 14.29 -1.30 6.87
C ALA A 108 15.30 -0.91 7.97
N GLN A 109 15.06 0.20 8.64
CA GLN A 109 15.87 0.67 9.76
C GLN A 109 15.90 -0.33 10.91
N ARG A 110 14.73 -0.87 11.29
CA ARG A 110 14.62 -1.76 12.46
C ARG A 110 15.29 -3.12 12.24
N TYR A 111 15.25 -3.63 11.02
CA TYR A 111 15.68 -4.99 10.70
C TYR A 111 16.96 -5.04 9.85
N GLY A 112 17.56 -3.89 9.52
CA GLY A 112 18.76 -3.83 8.66
C GLY A 112 18.51 -4.35 7.24
N SER A 113 17.28 -4.25 6.75
CA SER A 113 16.90 -4.76 5.42
C SER A 113 16.92 -3.59 4.42
N PRO A 114 17.64 -3.70 3.27
CA PRO A 114 17.69 -2.60 2.31
C PRO A 114 16.32 -2.35 1.68
N ALA A 115 16.07 -1.10 1.31
CA ALA A 115 14.91 -0.71 0.51
C ALA A 115 15.31 0.37 -0.48
N SER A 116 14.69 0.40 -1.64
CA SER A 116 14.99 1.37 -2.69
C SER A 116 13.72 1.94 -3.30
N VAL A 117 13.78 3.19 -3.75
CA VAL A 117 12.74 3.82 -4.55
C VAL A 117 13.24 4.03 -5.98
N VAL A 118 12.36 3.77 -6.93
CA VAL A 118 12.56 4.05 -8.35
C VAL A 118 11.54 5.07 -8.78
N PHE A 119 11.98 6.17 -9.37
CA PHE A 119 11.13 7.19 -9.96
C PHE A 119 11.12 7.01 -11.47
N PHE A 120 9.94 7.11 -12.10
CA PHE A 120 9.73 6.93 -13.52
C PHE A 120 8.98 8.13 -14.10
N ASP A 121 9.31 8.49 -15.34
CA ASP A 121 8.64 9.51 -16.13
C ASP A 121 8.37 8.96 -17.54
N LEU A 122 7.17 9.16 -18.06
CA LEU A 122 6.77 8.69 -19.38
C LEU A 122 7.33 9.63 -20.46
N ASP A 123 8.18 9.07 -21.33
CA ASP A 123 8.86 9.86 -22.36
C ASP A 123 7.88 10.37 -23.42
N ASN A 124 8.00 11.66 -23.77
CA ASN A 124 7.20 12.32 -24.79
C ASN A 124 5.67 12.29 -24.54
N PHE A 125 5.22 12.14 -23.30
CA PHE A 125 3.79 12.07 -22.97
C PHE A 125 2.98 13.27 -23.48
N LYS A 126 3.56 14.48 -23.40
CA LYS A 126 2.92 15.68 -23.96
C LYS A 126 2.65 15.53 -25.45
N ALA A 127 3.57 14.97 -26.22
CA ALA A 127 3.38 14.76 -27.67
C ALA A 127 2.25 13.76 -27.96
N VAL A 128 2.04 12.76 -27.10
CA VAL A 128 0.89 11.85 -27.19
C VAL A 128 -0.41 12.62 -27.01
N ASN A 129 -0.51 13.43 -25.96
CA ASN A 129 -1.69 14.26 -25.69
C ASN A 129 -1.97 15.27 -26.82
N ASP A 130 -0.93 15.97 -27.27
CA ASP A 130 -1.06 17.02 -28.29
C ASP A 130 -1.51 16.45 -29.66
N ARG A 131 -1.08 15.20 -29.97
CA ARG A 131 -1.38 14.56 -31.26
C ARG A 131 -2.65 13.73 -31.27
N PHE A 132 -2.96 13.03 -30.18
CA PHE A 132 -4.03 12.02 -30.11
C PHE A 132 -5.11 12.32 -29.06
N GLY A 133 -4.96 13.45 -28.34
CA GLY A 133 -5.89 13.92 -27.32
C GLY A 133 -5.66 13.26 -25.95
N HIS A 134 -6.25 13.85 -24.92
CA HIS A 134 -6.09 13.42 -23.52
C HIS A 134 -6.58 11.99 -23.27
N ALA A 135 -7.60 11.53 -24.00
CA ALA A 135 -8.09 10.16 -23.84
C ALA A 135 -7.03 9.11 -24.22
N ALA A 136 -6.21 9.36 -25.25
CA ALA A 136 -5.09 8.51 -25.62
C ALA A 136 -3.99 8.54 -24.54
N GLY A 137 -3.71 9.72 -23.96
CA GLY A 137 -2.81 9.87 -22.84
C GLY A 137 -3.27 9.10 -21.61
N ASP A 138 -4.56 9.13 -21.30
CA ASP A 138 -5.14 8.38 -20.19
C ASP A 138 -4.95 6.86 -20.37
N GLU A 139 -5.15 6.33 -21.58
CA GLU A 139 -4.89 4.91 -21.86
C GLU A 139 -3.40 4.57 -21.79
N ALA A 140 -2.51 5.46 -22.21
CA ALA A 140 -1.07 5.29 -22.03
C ALA A 140 -0.70 5.18 -20.54
N LEU A 141 -1.23 6.07 -19.69
CA LEU A 141 -1.00 6.04 -18.24
C LEU A 141 -1.55 4.77 -17.59
N LYS A 142 -2.75 4.34 -17.96
CA LYS A 142 -3.35 3.07 -17.50
C LYS A 142 -2.50 1.86 -17.91
N ALA A 143 -1.97 1.87 -19.12
CA ALA A 143 -1.12 0.80 -19.63
C ALA A 143 0.21 0.73 -18.86
N VAL A 144 0.87 1.88 -18.60
CA VAL A 144 2.08 1.95 -17.77
C VAL A 144 1.79 1.38 -16.38
N ALA A 145 0.76 1.87 -15.70
CA ALA A 145 0.40 1.41 -14.37
C ALA A 145 0.16 -0.11 -14.29
N LYS A 146 -0.61 -0.66 -15.24
CA LYS A 146 -0.87 -2.11 -15.33
C LYS A 146 0.40 -2.92 -15.54
N ARG A 147 1.32 -2.45 -16.42
CA ARG A 147 2.58 -3.15 -16.70
C ARG A 147 3.53 -3.10 -15.51
N LEU A 148 3.61 -1.97 -14.82
CA LEU A 148 4.38 -1.86 -13.58
C LEU A 148 3.85 -2.85 -12.53
N LEU A 149 2.53 -2.84 -12.26
CA LEU A 149 1.88 -3.75 -11.29
C LEU A 149 2.08 -5.22 -11.64
N ALA A 150 1.99 -5.60 -12.91
CA ALA A 150 2.17 -6.99 -13.34
C ALA A 150 3.61 -7.51 -13.18
N ASN A 151 4.58 -6.60 -13.02
CA ASN A 151 6.00 -6.93 -12.96
C ASN A 151 6.65 -6.59 -11.61
N VAL A 152 5.89 -6.34 -10.55
CA VAL A 152 6.38 -6.16 -9.17
C VAL A 152 5.88 -7.26 -8.26
N ARG A 153 6.50 -7.43 -7.10
CA ARG A 153 6.09 -8.40 -6.09
C ARG A 153 4.98 -7.81 -5.22
N GLU A 154 4.25 -8.65 -4.49
CA GLU A 154 3.23 -8.22 -3.53
C GLU A 154 3.81 -7.32 -2.41
N SER A 155 5.10 -7.47 -2.11
CA SER A 155 5.82 -6.64 -1.14
C SER A 155 6.20 -5.26 -1.66
N ASP A 156 6.22 -5.08 -2.97
CA ASP A 156 6.58 -3.83 -3.62
C ASP A 156 5.35 -2.95 -3.76
N VAL A 157 5.55 -1.64 -3.86
CA VAL A 157 4.46 -0.67 -3.93
C VAL A 157 4.62 0.17 -5.17
N VAL A 158 3.53 0.34 -5.94
CA VAL A 158 3.49 1.21 -7.11
C VAL A 158 2.58 2.40 -6.82
N GLY A 159 3.01 3.60 -7.17
CA GLY A 159 2.23 4.82 -7.03
C GLY A 159 2.40 5.77 -8.21
N ARG A 160 1.39 6.61 -8.44
CA ARG A 160 1.45 7.73 -9.38
C ARG A 160 1.71 9.01 -8.60
N MET A 161 2.77 9.72 -9.00
CA MET A 161 3.24 10.91 -8.28
C MET A 161 2.57 12.19 -8.79
N GLY A 162 2.13 12.19 -10.04
CA GLY A 162 1.42 13.27 -10.71
C GLY A 162 1.62 13.19 -12.21
N GLY A 163 0.75 13.78 -13.00
CA GLY A 163 0.92 13.84 -14.46
C GLY A 163 1.27 12.46 -15.08
N ASP A 164 2.47 12.36 -15.63
CA ASP A 164 3.09 11.20 -16.27
C ASP A 164 4.16 10.50 -15.41
N GLU A 165 4.23 10.86 -14.11
CA GLU A 165 5.23 10.38 -13.17
C GLU A 165 4.71 9.22 -12.31
N PHE A 166 5.52 8.17 -12.20
CA PHE A 166 5.26 7.00 -11.35
C PHE A 166 6.43 6.74 -10.41
N ALA A 167 6.17 6.06 -9.32
CA ALA A 167 7.22 5.57 -8.44
C ALA A 167 6.97 4.11 -8.04
N VAL A 168 8.05 3.37 -7.84
CA VAL A 168 8.02 2.00 -7.33
C VAL A 168 8.92 1.91 -6.12
N LEU A 169 8.37 1.45 -5.00
CA LEU A 169 9.09 1.16 -3.78
C LEU A 169 9.39 -0.33 -3.75
N LEU A 170 10.67 -0.67 -3.71
CA LEU A 170 11.17 -2.03 -3.69
C LEU A 170 11.59 -2.39 -2.27
N ALA A 171 10.88 -3.33 -1.67
CA ALA A 171 11.24 -3.86 -0.37
C ALA A 171 12.36 -4.90 -0.51
N GLN A 172 13.30 -4.92 0.44
CA GLN A 172 14.43 -5.84 0.46
C GLN A 172 15.28 -5.78 -0.83
N ALA A 173 15.51 -4.58 -1.34
CA ALA A 173 16.31 -4.34 -2.53
C ALA A 173 17.34 -3.24 -2.25
N ASP A 174 18.61 -3.59 -2.40
CA ASP A 174 19.72 -2.65 -2.46
C ASP A 174 19.72 -1.88 -3.79
N LYS A 175 20.62 -0.94 -3.94
CA LYS A 175 20.72 -0.09 -5.12
C LYS A 175 20.95 -0.89 -6.41
N GLU A 176 21.77 -1.93 -6.38
CA GLU A 176 22.12 -2.74 -7.56
C GLU A 176 20.92 -3.56 -8.03
N THR A 177 20.25 -4.23 -7.09
CA THR A 177 18.99 -4.95 -7.33
C THR A 177 17.91 -4.02 -7.86
N ALA A 178 17.80 -2.82 -7.29
CA ALA A 178 16.81 -1.84 -7.72
C ALA A 178 17.09 -1.30 -9.12
N VAL A 179 18.33 -1.07 -9.51
CA VAL A 179 18.70 -0.67 -10.88
C VAL A 179 18.34 -1.75 -11.89
N SER A 180 18.66 -3.02 -11.58
CA SER A 180 18.29 -4.16 -12.43
C SER A 180 16.77 -4.27 -12.59
N LYS A 181 16.04 -4.11 -11.48
CA LYS A 181 14.57 -4.14 -11.48
C LYS A 181 13.97 -2.98 -12.26
N ALA A 182 14.51 -1.78 -12.10
CA ALA A 182 14.07 -0.59 -12.83
C ALA A 182 14.22 -0.76 -14.35
N GLN A 183 15.34 -1.34 -14.80
CA GLN A 183 15.54 -1.68 -16.21
C GLN A 183 14.51 -2.70 -16.69
N SER A 184 14.27 -3.77 -15.93
CA SER A 184 13.27 -4.79 -16.25
C SER A 184 11.86 -4.21 -16.36
N LEU A 185 11.50 -3.27 -15.47
CA LEU A 185 10.21 -2.56 -15.50
C LEU A 185 10.09 -1.66 -16.73
N ALA A 186 11.15 -0.94 -17.09
CA ALA A 186 11.18 -0.12 -18.31
C ALA A 186 11.03 -0.99 -19.58
N ASP A 187 11.70 -2.14 -19.62
CA ASP A 187 11.56 -3.10 -20.73
C ASP A 187 10.16 -3.70 -20.80
N ALA A 188 9.54 -4.00 -19.66
CA ALA A 188 8.16 -4.47 -19.58
C ALA A 188 7.16 -3.41 -20.09
N VAL A 189 7.38 -2.13 -19.79
CA VAL A 189 6.56 -1.04 -20.31
C VAL A 189 6.71 -0.94 -21.83
N ARG A 190 7.91 -1.13 -22.37
CA ARG A 190 8.20 -1.07 -23.81
C ARG A 190 7.75 -2.32 -24.59
N SER A 191 7.54 -3.44 -23.94
CA SER A 191 7.36 -4.77 -24.57
C SER A 191 6.19 -4.87 -25.54
N ALA A 192 5.17 -4.02 -25.42
CA ALA A 192 4.01 -4.00 -26.29
C ALA A 192 3.56 -2.57 -26.57
N PRO A 193 3.04 -2.26 -27.76
CA PRO A 193 2.44 -0.97 -28.02
C PRO A 193 1.17 -0.78 -27.17
N VAL A 194 0.77 0.47 -27.01
CA VAL A 194 -0.56 0.83 -26.51
C VAL A 194 -1.41 1.20 -27.71
N GLU A 195 -2.63 0.68 -27.72
CA GLU A 195 -3.60 0.90 -28.81
C GLU A 195 -4.73 1.79 -28.28
N PHE A 196 -5.11 2.80 -29.04
CA PHE A 196 -6.27 3.65 -28.79
C PHE A 196 -6.87 4.12 -30.12
N GLY A 197 -8.02 3.62 -30.49
CA GLY A 197 -8.61 3.84 -31.80
C GLY A 197 -7.66 3.36 -32.91
N GLU A 198 -7.28 4.29 -33.81
CA GLU A 198 -6.30 4.02 -34.86
C GLU A 198 -4.84 4.27 -34.42
N TRP A 199 -4.64 4.74 -33.20
CA TRP A 199 -3.31 4.98 -32.66
C TRP A 199 -2.72 3.73 -32.05
N SER A 200 -1.49 3.43 -32.42
CA SER A 200 -0.67 2.37 -31.81
C SER A 200 0.77 2.85 -31.72
N ALA A 201 1.33 2.89 -30.52
CA ALA A 201 2.71 3.27 -30.32
C ALA A 201 3.35 2.57 -29.11
N PRO A 202 4.66 2.27 -29.17
CA PRO A 202 5.41 1.81 -28.01
C PRO A 202 5.50 2.96 -26.98
N LEU A 203 5.43 2.59 -25.69
CA LEU A 203 5.71 3.53 -24.61
C LEU A 203 7.15 3.35 -24.13
N HIS A 204 7.77 4.46 -23.79
CA HIS A 204 9.10 4.50 -23.17
C HIS A 204 9.00 5.24 -21.87
N ILE A 205 9.72 4.77 -20.85
CA ILE A 205 9.86 5.43 -19.57
C ILE A 205 11.33 5.60 -19.21
N SER A 206 11.67 6.79 -18.75
CA SER A 206 12.95 7.09 -18.13
C SER A 206 12.87 6.83 -16.62
N TYR A 207 13.98 6.45 -15.98
CA TYR A 207 13.98 6.17 -14.55
C TYR A 207 15.23 6.63 -13.82
N GLY A 208 15.07 6.91 -12.52
CA GLY A 208 16.13 7.10 -11.54
C GLY A 208 15.92 6.25 -10.31
N VAL A 209 17.00 5.87 -9.65
CA VAL A 209 17.00 4.94 -8.51
C VAL A 209 17.70 5.56 -7.33
N ARG A 210 17.09 5.47 -6.15
CA ARG A 210 17.70 5.82 -4.87
C ARG A 210 17.48 4.70 -3.85
N GLU A 211 18.54 4.25 -3.21
CA GLU A 211 18.45 3.42 -2.01
C GLU A 211 18.04 4.29 -0.83
N ILE A 212 17.09 3.82 -0.03
CA ILE A 212 16.55 4.55 1.12
C ILE A 212 17.46 4.33 2.31
N GLU A 213 18.19 5.36 2.69
CA GLU A 213 19.03 5.34 3.87
C GLU A 213 18.19 5.25 5.15
N SER A 214 18.78 4.64 6.18
CA SER A 214 18.11 4.51 7.49
C SER A 214 17.80 5.90 8.08
N GLY A 215 16.51 6.16 8.28
CA GLY A 215 16.04 7.45 8.82
C GLY A 215 15.88 8.57 7.78
N ALA A 216 16.11 8.30 6.49
CA ALA A 216 15.89 9.29 5.44
C ALA A 216 14.41 9.71 5.35
N ASP A 217 14.16 10.98 5.06
CA ASP A 217 12.83 11.46 4.76
C ASP A 217 12.36 10.88 3.42
N PRO A 218 11.17 10.27 3.34
CA PRO A 218 10.63 9.73 2.10
C PRO A 218 10.51 10.74 0.96
N GLU A 219 10.19 11.99 1.25
CA GLU A 219 10.09 13.03 0.22
C GLU A 219 11.47 13.40 -0.33
N GLU A 220 12.49 13.43 0.51
CA GLU A 220 13.87 13.68 0.09
C GLU A 220 14.40 12.52 -0.76
N ALA A 221 14.21 11.28 -0.33
CA ALA A 221 14.62 10.10 -1.11
C ALA A 221 13.91 10.03 -2.48
N LEU A 222 12.64 10.43 -2.54
CA LEU A 222 11.90 10.50 -3.80
C LEU A 222 12.43 11.60 -4.73
N ALA A 223 12.75 12.78 -4.17
CA ALA A 223 13.34 13.89 -4.92
C ALA A 223 14.74 13.55 -5.47
N GLU A 224 15.54 12.80 -4.71
CA GLU A 224 16.85 12.33 -5.17
C GLU A 224 16.74 11.30 -6.29
N ALA A 225 15.73 10.41 -6.25
CA ALA A 225 15.45 9.47 -7.32
C ALA A 225 15.00 10.21 -8.61
N ASP A 226 14.15 11.25 -8.50
CA ASP A 226 13.77 12.13 -9.61
C ASP A 226 14.98 12.84 -10.21
N ALA A 227 15.84 13.44 -9.37
CA ALA A 227 17.07 14.09 -9.83
C ALA A 227 17.99 13.11 -10.59
N ALA A 228 18.11 11.87 -10.11
CA ALA A 228 18.89 10.82 -10.79
C ALA A 228 18.28 10.46 -12.16
N MET A 229 16.95 10.38 -12.24
CA MET A 229 16.23 10.17 -13.52
C MET A 229 16.50 11.29 -14.51
N PHE A 230 16.40 12.55 -14.07
CA PHE A 230 16.63 13.71 -14.94
C PHE A 230 18.05 13.73 -15.51
N VAL A 231 19.08 13.42 -14.69
CA VAL A 231 20.47 13.30 -15.16
C VAL A 231 20.61 12.21 -16.23
N ARG A 232 19.94 11.07 -16.07
CA ARG A 232 19.95 9.97 -17.04
C ARG A 232 19.25 10.35 -18.35
N LYS A 233 18.07 10.99 -18.26
CA LYS A 233 17.28 11.44 -19.42
C LYS A 233 18.09 12.40 -20.31
N ARG A 234 18.84 13.34 -19.70
CA ARG A 234 19.73 14.27 -20.42
C ARG A 234 20.91 13.61 -21.12
N LYS A 235 21.36 12.45 -20.68
CA LYS A 235 22.47 11.73 -21.33
C LYS A 235 22.01 10.86 -22.51
N GLN A 236 20.71 10.59 -22.63
CA GLN A 236 20.11 9.77 -23.68
C GLN A 236 19.45 10.62 -24.80
N ALA A 237 19.20 11.90 -24.56
CA ALA A 237 18.73 12.88 -25.52
C ALA A 237 19.89 13.50 -26.30
#